data_b48216c3cd823759acd0249e0197de62
#
_entry.id   b48216c3cd823759acd0249e0197de62
#
_cell.length_a   1.000
_cell.length_b   1.000
_cell.length_c   1.000
_cell.angle_alpha   90.00
_cell.angle_beta   90.00
_cell.angle_gamma   90.00
#
_symmetry.space_group_name_H-M   'P 1'
#
loop_
_entity.id
_entity.type
_entity.pdbx_description
1 polymer ?
#
loop_
_entity_poly.entity_id
_entity_poly.type
_entity_poly.pdbx_seq_one_letter_code
_entity_poly.pdbx_strand_id
1 'polypeptide(L)'
;PEARQEAARLGLNLVPGIEISCQYKGKNFHLLGYGIHAEDPVFAAIEKDVYGQRRAISEKVLDAVEALGIVLDRPAIWKLCSGDAVASVHIARVALADPRNADCPVLAPYRPGGARSDAPYVNFGWDICGQGGPAFVPMTFMDFAKAVAIIHDHGGVAVLAHPGANMKQNRPLTEELIATGLDGIEAYCSYHDEGTSAFYRRIADN
;
A
#
# COMPACT_ATOMS: atom_id res chain seq x y z
N PRO A 1 -11.14 -2.45 -18.32
CA PRO A 1 -12.16 -2.52 -19.40
C PRO A 1 -13.58 -2.67 -18.83
N GLU A 2 -13.84 -3.61 -17.92
CA GLU A 2 -15.17 -3.90 -17.36
C GLU A 2 -15.77 -2.71 -16.61
N ALA A 3 -15.02 -2.09 -15.69
CA ALA A 3 -15.51 -0.92 -14.93
C ALA A 3 -15.90 0.25 -15.85
N ARG A 4 -15.16 0.49 -16.94
CA ARG A 4 -15.46 1.55 -17.91
C ARG A 4 -16.75 1.24 -18.69
N GLN A 5 -16.93 -0.01 -19.12
CA GLN A 5 -18.14 -0.45 -19.81
C GLN A 5 -19.37 -0.33 -18.91
N GLU A 6 -19.25 -0.75 -17.66
CA GLU A 6 -20.34 -0.71 -16.71
C GLU A 6 -20.68 0.72 -16.28
N ALA A 7 -19.69 1.58 -16.09
CA ALA A 7 -19.91 2.99 -15.82
C ALA A 7 -20.68 3.68 -16.96
N ALA A 8 -20.26 3.41 -18.21
CA ALA A 8 -20.96 3.94 -19.38
C ALA A 8 -22.42 3.44 -19.45
N ARG A 9 -22.66 2.14 -19.17
CA ARG A 9 -24.01 1.56 -19.14
C ARG A 9 -24.90 2.20 -18.08
N LEU A 10 -24.32 2.59 -16.93
CA LEU A 10 -25.04 3.19 -15.80
C LEU A 10 -25.09 4.71 -15.86
N GLY A 11 -24.47 5.36 -16.85
CA GLY A 11 -24.38 6.82 -16.93
C GLY A 11 -23.52 7.45 -15.83
N LEU A 12 -22.55 6.70 -15.28
CA LEU A 12 -21.64 7.17 -14.24
C LEU A 12 -20.36 7.76 -14.83
N ASN A 13 -19.87 8.83 -14.24
CA ASN A 13 -18.55 9.36 -14.54
C ASN A 13 -17.49 8.49 -13.89
N LEU A 14 -16.59 7.92 -14.69
CA LEU A 14 -15.45 7.15 -14.23
C LEU A 14 -14.16 7.98 -14.41
N VAL A 15 -13.44 8.19 -13.34
CA VAL A 15 -12.10 8.79 -13.36
C VAL A 15 -11.07 7.64 -13.27
N PRO A 16 -10.29 7.39 -14.32
CA PRO A 16 -9.22 6.39 -14.24
C PRO A 16 -8.12 6.88 -13.30
N GLY A 17 -7.50 5.96 -12.57
CA GLY A 17 -6.42 6.31 -11.65
C GLY A 17 -5.48 5.13 -11.41
N ILE A 18 -4.36 5.44 -10.77
CA ILE A 18 -3.33 4.50 -10.33
C ILE A 18 -2.84 4.87 -8.94
N GLU A 19 -2.42 3.89 -8.16
CA GLU A 19 -1.64 4.09 -6.94
C GLU A 19 -0.22 3.57 -7.18
N ILE A 20 0.76 4.47 -7.11
CA ILE A 20 2.17 4.17 -7.37
C ILE A 20 2.93 4.12 -6.05
N SER A 21 3.63 3.00 -5.79
CA SER A 21 4.62 2.93 -4.71
C SER A 21 5.88 3.70 -5.11
N CYS A 22 6.32 4.64 -4.29
CA CYS A 22 7.47 5.50 -4.53
C CYS A 22 8.28 5.74 -3.25
N GLN A 23 9.48 6.32 -3.39
CA GLN A 23 10.38 6.59 -2.26
C GLN A 23 10.79 8.05 -2.23
N TYR A 24 10.87 8.60 -1.01
CA TYR A 24 11.45 9.90 -0.73
C TYR A 24 12.35 9.81 0.52
N LYS A 25 13.64 10.17 0.37
CA LYS A 25 14.62 10.11 1.47
C LYS A 25 14.63 8.76 2.21
N GLY A 26 14.54 7.65 1.48
CA GLY A 26 14.56 6.29 2.03
C GLY A 26 13.27 5.83 2.71
N LYS A 27 12.21 6.62 2.67
CA LYS A 27 10.87 6.24 3.14
C LYS A 27 9.96 5.89 1.96
N ASN A 28 9.12 4.90 2.17
CA ASN A 28 8.12 4.49 1.19
C ASN A 28 6.85 5.33 1.34
N PHE A 29 6.31 5.74 0.20
CA PHE A 29 5.04 6.46 0.08
C PHE A 29 4.20 5.85 -1.02
N HIS A 30 2.90 6.15 -0.99
CA HIS A 30 2.02 5.91 -2.11
C HIS A 30 1.56 7.24 -2.70
N LEU A 31 1.46 7.28 -4.02
CA LEU A 31 1.04 8.43 -4.79
C LEU A 31 -0.14 8.02 -5.67
N LEU A 32 -1.26 8.71 -5.55
CA LEU A 32 -2.43 8.52 -6.40
C LEU A 32 -2.31 9.39 -7.63
N GLY A 33 -2.52 8.81 -8.81
CA GLY A 33 -2.67 9.56 -10.06
C GLY A 33 -4.11 9.45 -10.52
N TYR A 34 -4.84 10.56 -10.56
CA TYR A 34 -6.22 10.60 -11.06
C TYR A 34 -6.29 11.25 -12.43
N GLY A 35 -7.20 10.76 -13.27
CA GLY A 35 -7.44 11.31 -14.61
C GLY A 35 -6.38 10.95 -15.65
N ILE A 36 -5.52 9.98 -15.35
CA ILE A 36 -4.45 9.51 -16.24
C ILE A 36 -5.00 8.81 -17.49
N HIS A 37 -4.18 8.77 -18.53
CA HIS A 37 -4.39 7.88 -19.67
C HIS A 37 -3.93 6.46 -19.30
N ALA A 38 -4.81 5.69 -18.66
CA ALA A 38 -4.48 4.39 -18.04
C ALA A 38 -3.92 3.35 -19.03
N GLU A 39 -4.10 3.53 -20.33
CA GLU A 39 -3.59 2.66 -21.40
C GLU A 39 -2.14 2.96 -21.77
N ASP A 40 -1.54 4.03 -21.24
CA ASP A 40 -0.16 4.39 -21.55
C ASP A 40 0.81 3.33 -21.03
N PRO A 41 1.76 2.87 -21.89
CA PRO A 41 2.64 1.75 -21.56
C PRO A 41 3.51 1.97 -20.31
N VAL A 42 3.72 3.21 -19.88
CA VAL A 42 4.51 3.54 -18.68
C VAL A 42 3.90 2.93 -17.43
N PHE A 43 2.56 2.96 -17.29
CA PHE A 43 1.89 2.41 -16.10
C PHE A 43 1.98 0.89 -16.05
N ALA A 44 1.84 0.20 -17.18
CA ALA A 44 2.08 -1.23 -17.27
C ALA A 44 3.54 -1.62 -16.97
N ALA A 45 4.49 -0.77 -17.35
CA ALA A 45 5.91 -0.99 -17.03
C ALA A 45 6.18 -0.83 -15.53
N ILE A 46 5.59 0.17 -14.86
CA ILE A 46 5.68 0.38 -13.41
C ILE A 46 5.09 -0.83 -12.68
N GLU A 47 3.89 -1.26 -13.05
CA GLU A 47 3.24 -2.43 -12.47
C GLU A 47 4.11 -3.69 -12.61
N LYS A 48 4.61 -3.95 -13.80
CA LYS A 48 5.48 -5.10 -14.10
C LYS A 48 6.75 -5.10 -13.24
N ASP A 49 7.39 -3.95 -13.07
CA ASP A 49 8.60 -3.82 -12.27
C ASP A 49 8.31 -4.14 -10.79
N VAL A 50 7.32 -3.48 -10.19
CA VAL A 50 6.93 -3.69 -8.78
C VAL A 50 6.50 -5.13 -8.54
N TYR A 51 5.73 -5.70 -9.48
CA TYR A 51 5.28 -7.08 -9.40
C TYR A 51 6.44 -8.08 -9.50
N GLY A 52 7.37 -7.83 -10.42
CA GLY A 52 8.59 -8.62 -10.59
C GLY A 52 9.45 -8.63 -9.32
N GLN A 53 9.65 -7.47 -8.69
CA GLN A 53 10.37 -7.35 -7.42
C GLN A 53 9.65 -8.09 -6.29
N ARG A 54 8.33 -7.92 -6.15
CA ARG A 54 7.52 -8.62 -5.13
C ARG A 54 7.62 -10.13 -5.28
N ARG A 55 7.55 -10.64 -6.51
CA ARG A 55 7.73 -12.07 -6.79
C ARG A 55 9.13 -12.55 -6.38
N ALA A 56 10.16 -11.79 -6.71
CA ALA A 56 11.55 -12.13 -6.40
C ALA A 56 11.84 -12.19 -4.89
N ILE A 57 11.13 -11.42 -4.07
CA ILE A 57 11.31 -11.42 -2.62
C ILE A 57 10.32 -12.31 -1.86
N SER A 58 9.35 -12.92 -2.54
CA SER A 58 8.24 -13.65 -1.89
C SER A 58 8.74 -14.70 -0.89
N GLU A 59 9.71 -15.55 -1.27
CA GLU A 59 10.25 -16.57 -0.35
C GLU A 59 10.97 -15.94 0.85
N LYS A 60 11.71 -14.83 0.63
CA LYS A 60 12.39 -14.12 1.73
C LYS A 60 11.41 -13.53 2.74
N VAL A 61 10.25 -13.06 2.27
CA VAL A 61 9.18 -12.58 3.16
C VAL A 61 8.59 -13.73 3.96
N LEU A 62 8.34 -14.89 3.33
CA LEU A 62 7.86 -16.07 4.04
C LEU A 62 8.87 -16.55 5.10
N ASP A 63 10.16 -16.63 4.75
CA ASP A 63 11.23 -16.99 5.69
C ASP A 63 11.29 -16.02 6.88
N ALA A 64 11.19 -14.70 6.60
CA ALA A 64 11.23 -13.69 7.65
C ALA A 64 10.02 -13.78 8.59
N VAL A 65 8.83 -14.08 8.08
CA VAL A 65 7.63 -14.28 8.91
C VAL A 65 7.75 -15.56 9.76
N GLU A 66 8.24 -16.66 9.20
CA GLU A 66 8.48 -17.90 9.96
C GLU A 66 9.54 -17.74 11.05
N ALA A 67 10.55 -16.89 10.81
CA ALA A 67 11.57 -16.57 11.83
C ALA A 67 10.99 -15.89 13.08
N LEU A 68 9.76 -15.32 12.99
CA LEU A 68 9.03 -14.78 14.13
C LEU A 68 8.27 -15.85 14.95
N GLY A 69 8.41 -17.12 14.60
CA GLY A 69 7.70 -18.24 15.23
C GLY A 69 6.28 -18.48 14.71
N ILE A 70 5.93 -17.88 13.57
CA ILE A 70 4.65 -18.11 12.89
C ILE A 70 4.78 -19.33 11.99
N VAL A 71 3.89 -20.31 12.14
CA VAL A 71 3.82 -21.49 11.26
C VAL A 71 3.05 -21.12 10.00
N LEU A 72 3.64 -21.36 8.83
CA LEU A 72 3.01 -21.06 7.54
C LEU A 72 2.68 -22.35 6.76
N ASP A 73 1.49 -22.38 6.19
CA ASP A 73 1.14 -23.29 5.10
C ASP A 73 1.48 -22.58 3.76
N ARG A 74 2.75 -22.67 3.36
CA ARG A 74 3.25 -22.02 2.12
C ARG A 74 2.45 -22.44 0.88
N PRO A 75 2.13 -23.75 0.67
CA PRO A 75 1.26 -24.15 -0.44
C PRO A 75 -0.09 -23.44 -0.45
N ALA A 76 -0.75 -23.29 0.70
CA ALA A 76 -2.01 -22.57 0.80
C ALA A 76 -1.87 -21.08 0.47
N ILE A 77 -0.77 -20.44 0.92
CA ILE A 77 -0.46 -19.03 0.59
C ILE A 77 -0.26 -18.88 -0.91
N TRP A 78 0.58 -19.70 -1.54
CA TRP A 78 0.83 -19.65 -2.98
C TRP A 78 -0.43 -19.90 -3.81
N LYS A 79 -1.33 -20.75 -3.33
CA LYS A 79 -2.64 -20.98 -3.99
C LYS A 79 -3.51 -19.72 -3.97
N LEU A 80 -3.52 -18.97 -2.87
CA LEU A 80 -4.25 -17.69 -2.79
C LEU A 80 -3.67 -16.61 -3.71
N CYS A 81 -2.36 -16.64 -3.94
CA CYS A 81 -1.66 -15.72 -4.83
C CYS A 81 -1.76 -16.13 -6.32
N SER A 82 -2.48 -17.18 -6.66
CA SER A 82 -2.53 -17.76 -8.03
C SER A 82 -1.14 -18.08 -8.60
N GLY A 83 -0.16 -18.37 -7.73
CA GLY A 83 1.22 -18.71 -8.08
C GLY A 83 2.12 -17.54 -8.47
N ASP A 84 1.64 -16.31 -8.34
CA ASP A 84 2.38 -15.12 -8.79
C ASP A 84 3.32 -14.53 -7.72
N ALA A 85 2.83 -13.58 -6.91
CA ALA A 85 3.62 -12.91 -5.88
C ALA A 85 2.89 -12.92 -4.54
N VAL A 86 3.64 -13.20 -3.47
CA VAL A 86 3.07 -13.23 -2.13
C VAL A 86 2.77 -11.82 -1.63
N ALA A 87 1.52 -11.60 -1.20
CA ALA A 87 1.13 -10.40 -0.49
C ALA A 87 0.93 -10.70 1.01
N SER A 88 1.27 -9.74 1.87
CA SER A 88 1.17 -9.88 3.33
C SER A 88 -0.23 -10.25 3.81
N VAL A 89 -1.28 -9.78 3.12
CA VAL A 89 -2.67 -10.14 3.41
C VAL A 89 -2.97 -11.63 3.22
N HIS A 90 -2.30 -12.29 2.25
CA HIS A 90 -2.44 -13.74 2.05
C HIS A 90 -1.73 -14.51 3.16
N ILE A 91 -0.54 -14.05 3.56
CA ILE A 91 0.20 -14.62 4.70
C ILE A 91 -0.66 -14.53 5.97
N ALA A 92 -1.15 -13.33 6.29
CA ALA A 92 -1.95 -13.10 7.48
C ALA A 92 -3.22 -13.96 7.50
N ARG A 93 -3.90 -14.07 6.36
CA ARG A 93 -5.13 -14.88 6.23
C ARG A 93 -4.88 -16.34 6.52
N VAL A 94 -3.81 -16.93 5.98
CA VAL A 94 -3.47 -18.32 6.21
C VAL A 94 -2.95 -18.53 7.64
N ALA A 95 -2.05 -17.66 8.10
CA ALA A 95 -1.45 -17.79 9.44
C ALA A 95 -2.49 -17.66 10.57
N LEU A 96 -3.44 -16.73 10.47
CA LEU A 96 -4.50 -16.54 11.47
C LEU A 96 -5.53 -17.66 11.49
N ALA A 97 -5.72 -18.34 10.36
CA ALA A 97 -6.62 -19.49 10.25
C ALA A 97 -5.98 -20.82 10.68
N ASP A 98 -4.66 -20.91 10.77
CA ASP A 98 -3.94 -22.13 11.09
C ASP A 98 -4.02 -22.43 12.60
N PRO A 99 -4.57 -23.58 13.03
CA PRO A 99 -4.68 -23.94 14.44
C PRO A 99 -3.33 -24.11 15.14
N ARG A 100 -2.25 -24.39 14.39
CA ARG A 100 -0.89 -24.48 14.94
C ARG A 100 -0.38 -23.15 15.49
N ASN A 101 -0.99 -22.05 15.07
CA ASN A 101 -0.69 -20.70 15.53
C ASN A 101 -1.62 -20.21 16.66
N ALA A 102 -2.49 -21.07 17.24
CA ALA A 102 -3.50 -20.65 18.22
C ALA A 102 -2.91 -19.79 19.35
N ASP A 103 -1.77 -20.19 19.88
CA ASP A 103 -1.08 -19.54 20.99
C ASP A 103 0.11 -18.65 20.54
N CYS A 104 0.24 -18.35 19.23
CA CYS A 104 1.32 -17.53 18.72
C CYS A 104 1.18 -16.07 19.19
N PRO A 105 2.10 -15.54 20.04
CA PRO A 105 1.98 -14.22 20.63
C PRO A 105 2.07 -13.09 19.59
N VAL A 106 2.80 -13.31 18.49
CA VAL A 106 2.92 -12.33 17.39
C VAL A 106 1.58 -12.11 16.70
N LEU A 107 0.73 -13.14 16.65
CA LEU A 107 -0.59 -13.07 16.01
C LEU A 107 -1.72 -12.64 16.96
N ALA A 108 -1.48 -12.59 18.26
CA ALA A 108 -2.49 -12.24 19.27
C ALA A 108 -3.16 -10.86 19.01
N PRO A 109 -2.44 -9.79 18.63
CA PRO A 109 -3.06 -8.49 18.36
C PRO A 109 -4.10 -8.51 17.24
N TYR A 110 -3.97 -9.41 16.28
CA TYR A 110 -4.81 -9.47 15.06
C TYR A 110 -6.01 -10.43 15.22
N ARG A 111 -6.11 -11.15 16.33
CA ARG A 111 -7.24 -12.06 16.63
C ARG A 111 -8.43 -11.30 17.17
N PRO A 112 -9.65 -11.87 17.16
CA PRO A 112 -10.83 -11.26 17.77
C PRO A 112 -10.55 -10.78 19.20
N GLY A 113 -10.85 -9.51 19.49
CA GLY A 113 -10.56 -8.85 20.77
C GLY A 113 -9.14 -8.29 20.92
N GLY A 114 -8.23 -8.54 19.99
CA GLY A 114 -6.90 -7.93 19.98
C GLY A 114 -6.92 -6.48 19.48
N ALA A 115 -5.88 -5.72 19.83
CA ALA A 115 -5.78 -4.28 19.56
C ALA A 115 -5.73 -3.92 18.07
N ARG A 116 -5.51 -4.90 17.18
CA ARG A 116 -5.39 -4.74 15.72
C ARG A 116 -6.40 -5.61 14.96
N SER A 117 -7.49 -6.00 15.64
CA SER A 117 -8.50 -6.91 15.10
C SER A 117 -9.56 -6.24 14.21
N ASP A 118 -9.58 -4.93 14.11
CA ASP A 118 -10.45 -4.13 13.26
C ASP A 118 -10.22 -4.38 11.75
N ALA A 119 -8.96 -4.51 11.34
CA ALA A 119 -8.56 -4.85 9.98
C ALA A 119 -7.34 -5.81 9.99
N PRO A 120 -7.50 -7.05 10.51
CA PRO A 120 -6.38 -7.88 10.96
C PRO A 120 -5.35 -8.19 9.88
N TYR A 121 -5.79 -8.43 8.65
CA TYR A 121 -4.90 -8.78 7.53
C TYR A 121 -4.11 -7.57 7.04
N VAL A 122 -4.74 -6.41 6.99
CA VAL A 122 -4.12 -5.15 6.58
C VAL A 122 -3.14 -4.70 7.66
N ASN A 123 -3.58 -4.72 8.91
CA ASN A 123 -2.76 -4.35 10.06
C ASN A 123 -1.53 -5.24 10.20
N PHE A 124 -1.66 -6.55 9.99
CA PHE A 124 -0.52 -7.46 9.92
C PHE A 124 0.48 -7.04 8.83
N GLY A 125 -0.03 -6.65 7.65
CA GLY A 125 0.80 -6.17 6.56
C GLY A 125 1.63 -4.95 6.95
N TRP A 126 1.02 -3.97 7.58
CA TRP A 126 1.69 -2.75 8.04
C TRP A 126 2.69 -3.01 9.17
N ASP A 127 2.29 -3.77 10.19
CA ASP A 127 3.06 -3.91 11.42
C ASP A 127 4.21 -4.92 11.27
N ILE A 128 4.02 -5.99 10.48
CA ILE A 128 4.97 -7.11 10.36
C ILE A 128 5.80 -7.03 9.08
N CYS A 129 5.18 -6.80 7.93
CA CYS A 129 5.84 -6.85 6.63
C CYS A 129 6.17 -5.46 6.06
N GLY A 130 5.56 -4.41 6.58
CA GLY A 130 5.77 -3.02 6.16
C GLY A 130 7.14 -2.47 6.58
N GLN A 131 7.53 -1.33 6.04
CA GLN A 131 8.81 -0.69 6.37
C GLN A 131 8.91 -0.39 7.87
N GLY A 132 9.94 -0.95 8.50
CA GLY A 132 10.16 -0.89 9.95
C GLY A 132 9.59 -2.08 10.72
N GLY A 133 8.84 -2.95 10.09
CA GLY A 133 8.34 -4.20 10.67
C GLY A 133 9.42 -5.29 10.73
N PRO A 134 9.24 -6.32 11.59
CA PRO A 134 10.26 -7.34 11.83
C PRO A 134 10.46 -8.32 10.65
N ALA A 135 9.49 -8.45 9.74
CA ALA A 135 9.60 -9.26 8.52
C ALA A 135 9.66 -8.40 7.25
N PHE A 136 10.10 -7.14 7.38
CA PHE A 136 10.27 -6.26 6.23
C PHE A 136 11.40 -6.74 5.32
N VAL A 137 11.09 -6.96 4.05
CA VAL A 137 12.08 -7.20 2.99
C VAL A 137 12.05 -6.02 2.03
N PRO A 138 13.16 -5.29 1.85
CA PRO A 138 13.17 -4.08 1.06
C PRO A 138 12.95 -4.36 -0.42
N MET A 139 12.19 -3.46 -1.07
CA MET A 139 12.05 -3.32 -2.50
C MET A 139 12.55 -1.94 -2.92
N THR A 140 12.91 -1.78 -4.17
CA THR A 140 13.31 -0.49 -4.73
C THR A 140 12.12 0.12 -5.47
N PHE A 141 11.67 1.28 -5.01
CA PHE A 141 10.62 2.04 -5.68
C PHE A 141 11.22 3.25 -6.39
N MET A 142 10.51 3.78 -7.38
CA MET A 142 10.95 5.00 -8.04
C MET A 142 10.95 6.20 -7.08
N ASP A 143 11.74 7.19 -7.42
CA ASP A 143 11.76 8.47 -6.69
C ASP A 143 10.39 9.14 -6.73
N PHE A 144 10.00 9.78 -5.63
CA PHE A 144 8.68 10.40 -5.46
C PHE A 144 8.44 11.52 -6.48
N ALA A 145 9.41 12.42 -6.69
CA ALA A 145 9.28 13.52 -7.64
C ALA A 145 9.18 12.99 -9.09
N LYS A 146 9.88 11.89 -9.41
CA LYS A 146 9.74 11.22 -10.70
C LYS A 146 8.34 10.62 -10.88
N ALA A 147 7.75 10.04 -9.84
CA ALA A 147 6.38 9.52 -9.90
C ALA A 147 5.36 10.65 -10.14
N VAL A 148 5.52 11.80 -9.47
CA VAL A 148 4.71 13.01 -9.71
C VAL A 148 4.81 13.45 -11.17
N ALA A 149 6.03 13.59 -11.70
CA ALA A 149 6.25 13.99 -13.10
C ALA A 149 5.58 13.02 -14.08
N ILE A 150 5.70 11.71 -13.87
CA ILE A 150 5.04 10.71 -14.72
C ILE A 150 3.52 10.90 -14.74
N ILE A 151 2.90 11.14 -13.59
CA ILE A 151 1.44 11.37 -13.52
C ILE A 151 1.05 12.60 -14.34
N HIS A 152 1.79 13.71 -14.20
CA HIS A 152 1.55 14.95 -14.96
C HIS A 152 1.75 14.78 -16.45
N ASP A 153 2.86 14.14 -16.87
CA ASP A 153 3.19 13.90 -18.27
C ASP A 153 2.12 13.06 -18.99
N HIS A 154 1.34 12.27 -18.21
CA HIS A 154 0.26 11.44 -18.72
C HIS A 154 -1.16 11.98 -18.38
N GLY A 155 -1.26 13.29 -18.15
CA GLY A 155 -2.51 14.03 -18.07
C GLY A 155 -3.24 13.97 -16.72
N GLY A 156 -2.63 13.35 -15.71
CA GLY A 156 -3.24 13.17 -14.39
C GLY A 156 -2.91 14.28 -13.38
N VAL A 157 -3.56 14.21 -12.24
CA VAL A 157 -3.25 14.98 -11.02
C VAL A 157 -2.66 14.05 -9.97
N ALA A 158 -1.58 14.51 -9.31
CA ALA A 158 -0.81 13.73 -8.35
C ALA A 158 -1.24 14.05 -6.91
N VAL A 159 -1.72 13.04 -6.17
CA VAL A 159 -2.25 13.20 -4.82
C VAL A 159 -1.50 12.28 -3.84
N LEU A 160 -0.97 12.83 -2.74
CA LEU A 160 -0.31 12.06 -1.71
C LEU A 160 -1.32 11.15 -0.99
N ALA A 161 -1.12 9.83 -1.06
CA ALA A 161 -2.01 8.85 -0.46
C ALA A 161 -1.79 8.71 1.06
N HIS A 162 -2.87 8.59 1.82
CA HIS A 162 -2.92 8.25 3.25
C HIS A 162 -1.67 8.66 4.08
N PRO A 163 -1.25 9.92 4.04
CA PRO A 163 0.03 10.36 4.63
C PRO A 163 0.14 10.09 6.14
N GLY A 164 -0.95 10.08 6.86
CA GLY A 164 -0.97 9.76 8.29
C GLY A 164 -0.45 8.36 8.61
N ALA A 165 -0.67 7.38 7.73
CA ALA A 165 -0.16 6.02 7.88
C ALA A 165 1.38 5.97 7.74
N ASN A 166 1.96 6.78 6.86
CA ASN A 166 3.39 6.74 6.54
C ASN A 166 4.24 7.67 7.41
N MET A 167 3.71 8.82 7.81
CA MET A 167 4.50 9.86 8.50
C MET A 167 3.78 10.58 9.63
N LYS A 168 2.60 10.10 10.05
CA LYS A 168 1.76 10.76 11.06
C LYS A 168 1.51 12.22 10.66
N GLN A 169 1.53 13.16 11.61
CA GLN A 169 1.33 14.59 11.36
C GLN A 169 2.66 15.34 11.20
N ASN A 170 3.55 14.85 10.32
CA ASN A 170 4.87 15.46 10.08
C ASN A 170 4.80 16.59 9.05
N ARG A 171 4.54 17.83 9.51
CA ARG A 171 4.41 19.02 8.65
C ARG A 171 5.65 19.28 7.78
N PRO A 172 6.90 19.30 8.33
CA PRO A 172 8.09 19.59 7.51
C PRO A 172 8.22 18.60 6.33
N LEU A 173 8.04 17.32 6.57
CA LEU A 173 8.12 16.31 5.51
C LEU A 173 6.96 16.43 4.51
N THR A 174 5.76 16.82 4.96
CA THR A 174 4.62 17.09 4.07
C THR A 174 4.93 18.25 3.14
N GLU A 175 5.48 19.35 3.65
CA GLU A 175 5.86 20.53 2.87
C GLU A 175 6.96 20.21 1.85
N GLU A 176 7.94 19.37 2.22
CA GLU A 176 8.95 18.88 1.26
C GLU A 176 8.32 18.06 0.11
N LEU A 177 7.35 17.19 0.41
CA LEU A 177 6.65 16.41 -0.61
C LEU A 177 5.77 17.31 -1.51
N ILE A 178 5.09 18.30 -0.95
CA ILE A 178 4.33 19.30 -1.73
C ILE A 178 5.25 20.04 -2.71
N ALA A 179 6.47 20.40 -2.27
CA ALA A 179 7.45 21.09 -3.12
C ALA A 179 7.92 20.25 -4.33
N THR A 180 7.62 18.95 -4.39
CA THR A 180 7.88 18.12 -5.58
C THR A 180 6.85 18.32 -6.70
N GLY A 181 5.79 19.09 -6.47
CA GLY A 181 4.75 19.39 -7.46
C GLY A 181 3.44 18.66 -7.23
N LEU A 182 3.14 18.20 -5.99
CA LEU A 182 1.84 17.59 -5.67
C LEU A 182 0.68 18.54 -5.94
N ASP A 183 -0.41 18.00 -6.48
CA ASP A 183 -1.67 18.72 -6.69
C ASP A 183 -2.63 18.59 -5.50
N GLY A 184 -2.47 17.55 -4.68
CA GLY A 184 -3.36 17.29 -3.57
C GLY A 184 -2.83 16.35 -2.51
N ILE A 185 -3.59 16.24 -1.42
CA ILE A 185 -3.29 15.34 -0.28
C ILE A 185 -4.59 14.64 0.12
N GLU A 186 -4.55 13.35 0.30
CA GLU A 186 -5.67 12.59 0.86
C GLU A 186 -5.83 12.90 2.34
N ALA A 187 -6.77 13.80 2.66
CA ALA A 187 -7.03 14.22 4.03
C ALA A 187 -7.94 13.21 4.76
N TYR A 188 -8.88 12.60 4.06
CA TYR A 188 -9.86 11.66 4.60
C TYR A 188 -9.67 10.28 4.03
N CYS A 189 -9.30 9.32 4.88
CA CYS A 189 -9.22 7.91 4.54
C CYS A 189 -9.38 7.05 5.81
N SER A 190 -9.53 5.75 5.64
CA SER A 190 -9.73 4.81 6.76
C SER A 190 -8.51 4.66 7.70
N TYR A 191 -7.35 5.18 7.30
CA TYR A 191 -6.13 5.18 8.12
C TYR A 191 -5.98 6.43 9.00
N HIS A 192 -6.85 7.44 8.85
CA HIS A 192 -6.78 8.69 9.57
C HIS A 192 -7.87 8.76 10.65
N ASP A 193 -7.47 9.12 11.87
CA ASP A 193 -8.38 9.62 12.89
C ASP A 193 -8.80 11.07 12.59
N GLU A 194 -9.75 11.60 13.38
CA GLU A 194 -10.24 12.98 13.21
C GLU A 194 -9.13 14.03 13.28
N GLY A 195 -8.18 13.84 14.23
CA GLY A 195 -7.05 14.77 14.40
C GLY A 195 -6.13 14.78 13.19
N THR A 196 -5.83 13.62 12.64
CA THR A 196 -5.01 13.44 11.44
C THR A 196 -5.72 13.98 10.21
N SER A 197 -7.00 13.70 10.04
CA SER A 197 -7.82 14.24 8.96
C SER A 197 -7.87 15.77 9.00
N ALA A 198 -8.11 16.36 10.18
CA ALA A 198 -8.11 17.80 10.35
C ALA A 198 -6.74 18.45 10.10
N PHE A 199 -5.65 17.75 10.43
CA PHE A 199 -4.28 18.22 10.16
C PHE A 199 -4.02 18.31 8.66
N TYR A 200 -4.26 17.23 7.89
CA TYR A 200 -4.01 17.22 6.45
C TYR A 200 -5.00 18.07 5.68
N ARG A 201 -6.26 18.18 6.13
CA ARG A 201 -7.24 19.10 5.56
C ARG A 201 -6.74 20.54 5.61
N ARG A 202 -6.24 21.02 6.76
CA ARG A 202 -5.67 22.38 6.89
C ARG A 202 -4.47 22.63 6.00
N ILE A 203 -3.71 21.61 5.64
CA ILE A 203 -2.58 21.75 4.73
C ILE A 203 -3.08 21.84 3.28
N ALA A 204 -4.06 21.01 2.92
CA ALA A 204 -4.62 20.96 1.57
C ALA A 204 -5.44 22.22 1.20
N ASP A 205 -6.00 22.91 2.19
CA ASP A 205 -6.79 24.14 1.99
C ASP A 205 -5.91 25.42 1.83
N ASN A 206 -4.57 25.34 2.00
CA ASN A 206 -3.63 26.46 1.87
C ASN A 206 -2.78 26.36 0.60
#